data_2a0e43d48f0e0d9f5705f209dae78015
#
_entry.id   2a0e43d48f0e0d9f5705f209dae78015
#
_cell.length_a   1.000
_cell.length_b   1.000
_cell.length_c   1.000
_cell.angle_alpha   90.00
_cell.angle_beta   90.00
_cell.angle_gamma   90.00
#
_symmetry.space_group_name_H-M   'P 1'
#
loop_
_entity.id
_entity.type
_entity.pdbx_description
1 polymer ?
#
loop_
_entity_poly.entity_id
_entity_poly.type
_entity_poly.pdbx_seq_one_letter_code
_entity_poly.pdbx_strand_id
1 'polypeptide(L)'
;MTQFKEKAGKHRENASVGLYAYPNLMAADILAYQATHVPVGEDQKQHLELARDIAQKFNNDFKTDIFPQPEPLILGAAARVMSLRDGGNKMSKSDPSEYSRINFTDTADGIAQKIRKAKTDPEPLPSSSEGLSAIL
;
A
#
# COMPACT_ATOMS: atom_id res chain seq x y z
N MET A 1 15.38 -2.07 3.66
CA MET A 1 14.12 -1.89 2.91
C MET A 1 14.02 -0.44 2.43
N THR A 2 13.65 -0.24 1.19
CA THR A 2 13.55 1.09 0.54
C THR A 2 12.51 1.96 1.24
N GLN A 3 11.34 1.42 1.56
CA GLN A 3 10.27 2.15 2.26
C GLN A 3 10.67 2.68 3.65
N PHE A 4 11.53 1.98 4.38
CA PHE A 4 12.07 2.51 5.63
C PHE A 4 12.90 3.78 5.38
N LYS A 5 13.78 3.75 4.36
CA LYS A 5 14.62 4.91 4.02
C LYS A 5 13.78 6.12 3.60
N GLU A 6 12.73 5.89 2.83
CA GLU A 6 11.81 6.94 2.36
C GLU A 6 10.99 7.55 3.50
N LYS A 7 10.38 6.71 4.36
CA LYS A 7 9.51 7.16 5.45
C LYS A 7 10.27 7.74 6.64
N ALA A 8 11.47 7.23 6.95
CA ALA A 8 12.30 7.78 8.00
C ALA A 8 12.97 9.12 7.60
N GLY A 9 13.16 9.34 6.29
CA GLY A 9 13.71 10.58 5.76
C GLY A 9 15.10 10.91 6.33
N LYS A 10 15.35 12.22 6.55
CA LYS A 10 16.62 12.73 7.10
C LYS A 10 16.74 12.53 8.62
N HIS A 11 15.60 12.30 9.31
CA HIS A 11 15.54 12.19 10.79
C HIS A 11 15.27 10.75 11.23
N ARG A 12 16.19 9.84 10.86
CA ARG A 12 16.09 8.41 11.18
C ARG A 12 16.03 8.13 12.67
N GLU A 13 16.65 8.99 13.49
CA GLU A 13 16.67 8.94 14.96
C GLU A 13 15.28 9.10 15.56
N ASN A 14 14.35 9.73 14.83
CA ASN A 14 12.95 9.92 15.26
C ASN A 14 12.00 8.86 14.70
N ALA A 15 12.53 7.83 14.01
CA ALA A 15 11.71 6.76 13.47
C ALA A 15 11.11 5.93 14.61
N SER A 16 9.78 5.76 14.58
CA SER A 16 9.09 4.94 15.60
C SER A 16 9.44 3.46 15.47
N VAL A 17 9.36 2.73 16.59
CA VAL A 17 9.49 1.26 16.59
C VAL A 17 8.51 0.61 15.59
N GLY A 18 7.30 1.17 15.44
CA GLY A 18 6.33 0.71 14.46
C GLY A 18 6.85 0.72 13.03
N LEU A 19 7.69 1.69 12.67
CA LEU A 19 8.29 1.75 11.33
C LEU A 19 9.31 0.61 11.07
N TYR A 20 9.93 0.09 12.12
CA TYR A 20 10.79 -1.09 12.03
C TYR A 20 10.01 -2.40 12.07
N ALA A 21 8.96 -2.45 12.88
CA ALA A 21 8.24 -3.69 13.19
C ALA A 21 7.14 -4.06 12.18
N TYR A 22 6.52 -3.07 11.51
CA TYR A 22 5.37 -3.35 10.64
C TYR A 22 5.64 -4.33 9.48
N PRO A 23 6.85 -4.43 8.89
CA PRO A 23 7.10 -5.42 7.84
C PRO A 23 7.01 -6.86 8.36
N ASN A 24 7.46 -7.08 9.62
CA ASN A 24 7.35 -8.39 10.26
C ASN A 24 5.89 -8.71 10.60
N LEU A 25 5.11 -7.73 11.04
CA LEU A 25 3.68 -7.91 11.27
C LEU A 25 2.95 -8.28 9.98
N MET A 26 3.25 -7.60 8.87
CA MET A 26 2.70 -7.94 7.57
C MET A 26 3.06 -9.37 7.12
N ALA A 27 4.32 -9.78 7.32
CA ALA A 27 4.73 -11.15 7.05
C ALA A 27 3.96 -12.16 7.91
N ALA A 28 3.76 -11.87 9.20
CA ALA A 28 2.96 -12.69 10.10
C ALA A 28 1.51 -12.81 9.64
N ASP A 29 0.89 -11.72 9.21
CA ASP A 29 -0.49 -11.71 8.69
C ASP A 29 -0.63 -12.59 7.44
N ILE A 30 0.38 -12.64 6.59
CA ILE A 30 0.39 -13.49 5.39
C ILE A 30 0.61 -14.97 5.75
N LEU A 31 1.63 -15.24 6.55
CA LEU A 31 2.06 -16.60 6.85
C LEU A 31 1.13 -17.34 7.82
N ALA A 32 0.50 -16.61 8.76
CA ALA A 32 -0.47 -17.20 9.69
C ALA A 32 -1.67 -17.84 8.98
N TYR A 33 -2.05 -17.31 7.82
CA TYR A 33 -3.12 -17.85 6.99
C TYR A 33 -2.65 -18.80 5.88
N GLN A 34 -1.35 -19.08 5.83
CA GLN A 34 -0.74 -19.93 4.81
C GLN A 34 -1.10 -19.48 3.38
N ALA A 35 -1.13 -18.16 3.17
CA ALA A 35 -1.51 -17.58 1.90
C ALA A 35 -0.52 -17.98 0.80
N THR A 36 -1.04 -18.50 -0.31
CA THR A 36 -0.24 -18.83 -1.49
C THR A 36 -0.11 -17.68 -2.47
N HIS A 37 -1.13 -16.82 -2.54
CA HIS A 37 -1.17 -15.64 -3.40
C HIS A 37 -1.69 -14.44 -2.61
N VAL A 38 -1.03 -13.28 -2.76
CA VAL A 38 -1.40 -12.06 -2.04
C VAL A 38 -1.60 -10.93 -3.04
N PRO A 39 -2.83 -10.38 -3.18
CA PRO A 39 -3.06 -9.20 -3.99
C PRO A 39 -2.32 -8.00 -3.38
N VAL A 40 -1.37 -7.44 -4.13
CA VAL A 40 -0.54 -6.31 -3.66
C VAL A 40 -0.28 -5.32 -4.80
N GLY A 41 -0.09 -4.05 -4.43
CA GLY A 41 0.50 -3.08 -5.34
C GLY A 41 2.02 -3.29 -5.46
N GLU A 42 2.62 -2.74 -6.50
CA GLU A 42 4.07 -2.88 -6.76
C GLU A 42 4.93 -2.39 -5.59
N ASP A 43 4.46 -1.38 -4.85
CA ASP A 43 5.17 -0.84 -3.69
C ASP A 43 5.25 -1.81 -2.50
N GLN A 44 4.43 -2.88 -2.49
CA GLN A 44 4.43 -3.91 -1.45
C GLN A 44 5.25 -5.15 -1.80
N LYS A 45 5.82 -5.20 -2.99
CA LYS A 45 6.61 -6.35 -3.47
C LYS A 45 7.75 -6.73 -2.52
N GLN A 46 8.52 -5.73 -2.04
CA GLN A 46 9.61 -5.99 -1.09
C GLN A 46 9.15 -6.59 0.25
N HIS A 47 7.96 -6.23 0.72
CA HIS A 47 7.41 -6.81 1.94
C HIS A 47 7.02 -8.28 1.73
N LEU A 48 6.53 -8.60 0.53
CA LEU A 48 6.20 -9.97 0.20
C LEU A 48 7.46 -10.83 0.02
N GLU A 49 8.54 -10.27 -0.54
CA GLU A 49 9.85 -10.92 -0.58
C GLU A 49 10.34 -11.25 0.84
N LEU A 50 10.19 -10.32 1.80
CA LEU A 50 10.51 -10.59 3.21
C LEU A 50 9.68 -11.75 3.78
N ALA A 51 8.37 -11.80 3.50
CA ALA A 51 7.53 -12.90 3.95
C ALA A 51 7.99 -14.25 3.37
N ARG A 52 8.42 -14.29 2.11
CA ARG A 52 9.00 -15.46 1.45
C ARG A 52 10.30 -15.90 2.12
N ASP A 53 11.21 -14.96 2.38
CA ASP A 53 12.48 -15.23 3.06
C ASP A 53 12.25 -15.81 4.46
N ILE A 54 11.29 -15.28 5.22
CA ILE A 54 10.91 -15.79 6.54
C ILE A 54 10.35 -17.21 6.43
N ALA A 55 9.42 -17.44 5.49
CA ALA A 55 8.84 -18.77 5.25
C ALA A 55 9.92 -19.81 4.91
N GLN A 56 10.79 -19.46 3.98
CA GLN A 56 11.89 -20.33 3.56
C GLN A 56 12.85 -20.63 4.70
N LYS A 57 13.25 -19.58 5.44
CA LYS A 57 14.15 -19.76 6.58
C LYS A 57 13.53 -20.65 7.65
N PHE A 58 12.27 -20.42 8.01
CA PHE A 58 11.56 -21.24 8.98
C PHE A 58 11.48 -22.71 8.55
N ASN A 59 11.04 -22.96 7.32
CA ASN A 59 10.93 -24.32 6.79
C ASN A 59 12.30 -25.03 6.79
N ASN A 60 13.38 -24.32 6.41
CA ASN A 60 14.73 -24.88 6.43
C ASN A 60 15.25 -25.16 7.83
N ASP A 61 15.09 -24.22 8.78
CA ASP A 61 15.61 -24.36 10.14
C ASP A 61 14.90 -25.49 10.90
N PHE A 62 13.59 -25.64 10.70
CA PHE A 62 12.78 -26.67 11.35
C PHE A 62 12.58 -27.94 10.50
N LYS A 63 13.19 -28.00 9.30
CA LYS A 63 13.06 -29.13 8.35
C LYS A 63 11.61 -29.52 8.11
N THR A 64 10.79 -28.54 7.81
CA THR A 64 9.34 -28.66 7.61
C THR A 64 8.94 -27.94 6.32
N ASP A 65 7.73 -28.15 5.87
CA ASP A 65 7.11 -27.46 4.72
C ASP A 65 5.75 -26.88 5.12
N ILE A 66 5.71 -26.21 6.28
CA ILE A 66 4.48 -25.64 6.84
C ILE A 66 4.07 -24.39 6.09
N PHE A 67 5.03 -23.49 5.81
CA PHE A 67 4.73 -22.22 5.16
C PHE A 67 4.91 -22.30 3.64
N PRO A 68 3.84 -22.09 2.85
CA PRO A 68 3.99 -21.92 1.40
C PRO A 68 4.80 -20.64 1.10
N GLN A 69 5.38 -20.59 -0.09
CA GLN A 69 6.05 -19.39 -0.59
C GLN A 69 5.00 -18.46 -1.19
N PRO A 70 4.60 -17.35 -0.53
CA PRO A 70 3.54 -16.49 -1.05
C PRO A 70 3.97 -15.77 -2.34
N GLU A 71 3.11 -15.78 -3.34
CA GLU A 71 3.32 -15.14 -4.64
C GLU A 71 2.56 -13.81 -4.71
N PRO A 72 3.16 -12.73 -5.28
CA PRO A 72 2.46 -11.49 -5.48
C PRO A 72 1.45 -11.62 -6.62
N LEU A 73 0.22 -11.23 -6.37
CA LEU A 73 -0.80 -11.06 -7.41
C LEU A 73 -0.91 -9.56 -7.72
N ILE A 74 -0.17 -9.11 -8.73
CA ILE A 74 -0.18 -7.71 -9.16
C ILE A 74 -1.22 -7.55 -10.26
N LEU A 75 -2.32 -6.91 -9.94
CA LEU A 75 -3.44 -6.70 -10.84
C LEU A 75 -3.27 -5.37 -11.58
N GLY A 76 -2.78 -5.42 -12.83
CA GLY A 76 -2.87 -4.39 -13.88
C GLY A 76 -2.56 -2.93 -13.53
N ALA A 77 -2.95 -2.03 -14.43
CA ALA A 77 -2.67 -0.59 -14.34
C ALA A 77 -3.35 0.16 -13.17
N ALA A 78 -4.43 -0.40 -12.59
CA ALA A 78 -5.15 0.18 -11.45
C ALA A 78 -4.56 -0.18 -10.08
N ALA A 79 -3.36 -0.77 -10.03
CA ALA A 79 -2.74 -1.25 -8.79
C ALA A 79 -2.28 -0.13 -7.84
N ARG A 80 -2.34 1.13 -8.25
CA ARG A 80 -1.91 2.28 -7.45
C ARG A 80 -3.02 3.33 -7.35
N VAL A 81 -3.64 3.41 -6.18
CA VAL A 81 -4.65 4.43 -5.90
C VAL A 81 -3.99 5.77 -5.65
N MET A 82 -4.38 6.78 -6.41
CA MET A 82 -3.80 8.11 -6.39
C MET A 82 -4.56 9.06 -5.46
N SER A 83 -3.87 10.10 -4.98
CA SER A 83 -4.47 11.15 -4.14
C SER A 83 -5.59 11.88 -4.89
N LEU A 84 -6.72 12.13 -4.20
CA LEU A 84 -7.82 12.91 -4.78
C LEU A 84 -7.42 14.36 -5.13
N ARG A 85 -6.41 14.91 -4.44
CA ARG A 85 -5.92 16.28 -4.65
C ARG A 85 -4.86 16.37 -5.75
N ASP A 86 -4.14 15.27 -5.97
CA ASP A 86 -3.02 15.23 -6.89
C ASP A 86 -2.88 13.82 -7.45
N GLY A 87 -3.34 13.64 -8.68
CA GLY A 87 -3.29 12.35 -9.39
C GLY A 87 -1.86 11.85 -9.69
N GLY A 88 -0.83 12.69 -9.53
CA GLY A 88 0.58 12.28 -9.65
C GLY A 88 1.13 11.60 -8.39
N ASN A 89 0.50 11.78 -7.24
CA ASN A 89 0.96 11.23 -5.96
C ASN A 89 0.06 10.10 -5.46
N LYS A 90 0.68 9.07 -4.85
CA LYS A 90 -0.06 7.97 -4.20
C LYS A 90 -0.92 8.51 -3.06
N MET A 91 -2.17 8.03 -2.95
CA MET A 91 -3.01 8.28 -1.79
C MET A 91 -2.32 7.79 -0.51
N SER A 92 -2.26 8.65 0.51
CA SER A 92 -1.63 8.33 1.79
C SER A 92 -2.48 8.79 2.96
N LYS A 93 -2.66 7.93 3.96
CA LYS A 93 -3.34 8.31 5.21
C LYS A 93 -2.55 9.32 6.04
N SER A 94 -1.26 9.47 5.80
CA SER A 94 -0.39 10.46 6.47
C SER A 94 -0.28 11.79 5.74
N ASP A 95 -1.02 11.97 4.63
CA ASP A 95 -1.11 13.27 3.95
C ASP A 95 -1.74 14.31 4.90
N PRO A 96 -1.17 15.52 5.05
CA PRO A 96 -1.73 16.54 5.91
C PRO A 96 -3.12 17.03 5.47
N SER A 97 -3.46 16.87 4.19
CA SER A 97 -4.77 17.24 3.66
C SER A 97 -5.79 16.10 3.80
N GLU A 98 -6.84 16.34 4.58
CA GLU A 98 -8.00 15.41 4.67
C GLU A 98 -8.74 15.21 3.34
N TYR A 99 -8.59 16.14 2.39
CA TYR A 99 -9.20 16.05 1.05
C TYR A 99 -8.42 15.18 0.09
N SER A 100 -7.27 14.65 0.49
CA SER A 100 -6.45 13.76 -0.35
C SER A 100 -6.97 12.32 -0.42
N ARG A 101 -7.86 11.94 0.52
CA ARG A 101 -8.34 10.56 0.71
C ARG A 101 -9.76 10.50 1.24
N ILE A 102 -10.35 9.33 1.13
CA ILE A 102 -11.61 8.97 1.80
C ILE A 102 -11.29 8.03 2.94
N ASN A 103 -11.76 8.34 4.15
CA ASN A 103 -11.62 7.48 5.33
C ASN A 103 -12.94 6.74 5.60
N PHE A 104 -12.88 5.57 6.23
CA PHE A 104 -14.09 4.84 6.66
C PHE A 104 -14.91 5.60 7.71
N THR A 105 -14.32 6.59 8.37
CA THR A 105 -14.97 7.45 9.36
C THR A 105 -15.63 8.69 8.75
N ASP A 106 -15.47 8.93 7.44
CA ASP A 106 -16.08 10.08 6.77
C ASP A 106 -17.60 9.90 6.67
N THR A 107 -18.32 11.01 6.86
CA THR A 107 -19.76 11.04 6.63
C THR A 107 -20.08 11.07 5.13
N ALA A 108 -21.31 10.69 4.75
CA ALA A 108 -21.76 10.74 3.36
C ALA A 108 -21.57 12.14 2.73
N ASP A 109 -21.91 13.19 3.47
CA ASP A 109 -21.71 14.58 3.01
C ASP A 109 -20.23 14.94 2.89
N GLY A 110 -19.39 14.45 3.81
CA GLY A 110 -17.94 14.64 3.76
C GLY A 110 -17.34 13.97 2.52
N ILE A 111 -17.75 12.75 2.21
CA ILE A 111 -17.33 12.02 1.00
C ILE A 111 -17.76 12.81 -0.25
N ALA A 112 -19.03 13.23 -0.32
CA ALA A 112 -19.53 14.02 -1.44
C ALA A 112 -18.72 15.31 -1.66
N GLN A 113 -18.34 16.00 -0.57
CA GLN A 113 -17.48 17.18 -0.66
C GLN A 113 -16.07 16.84 -1.16
N LYS A 114 -15.46 15.76 -0.67
CA LYS A 114 -14.14 15.33 -1.11
C LYS A 114 -14.13 15.00 -2.59
N ILE A 115 -15.14 14.29 -3.08
CA ILE A 115 -15.27 13.98 -4.51
C ILE A 115 -15.47 15.25 -5.35
N ARG A 116 -16.32 16.17 -4.94
CA ARG A 116 -16.50 17.44 -5.65
C ARG A 116 -15.23 18.30 -5.75
N LYS A 117 -14.34 18.19 -4.76
CA LYS A 117 -13.07 18.91 -4.70
C LYS A 117 -11.89 18.10 -5.24
N ALA A 118 -12.12 16.86 -5.68
CA ALA A 118 -11.09 16.06 -6.28
C ALA A 118 -10.59 16.71 -7.58
N LYS A 119 -9.31 16.45 -7.90
CA LYS A 119 -8.74 16.88 -9.16
C LYS A 119 -9.47 16.15 -10.29
N THR A 120 -10.07 16.90 -11.19
CA THR A 120 -10.77 16.36 -12.35
C THR A 120 -9.87 16.39 -13.59
N ASP A 121 -10.16 15.47 -14.50
CA ASP A 121 -9.54 15.45 -15.81
C ASP A 121 -9.99 16.68 -16.61
N PRO A 122 -9.07 17.46 -17.20
CA PRO A 122 -9.41 18.56 -18.10
C PRO A 122 -9.95 18.07 -19.46
N GLU A 123 -9.78 16.80 -19.78
CA GLU A 123 -10.25 16.21 -21.04
C GLU A 123 -11.77 15.99 -21.02
N PRO A 124 -12.47 16.24 -22.12
CA PRO A 124 -13.93 16.07 -22.20
C PRO A 124 -14.38 14.61 -22.15
N LEU A 125 -13.50 13.67 -22.46
CA LEU A 125 -13.74 12.23 -22.36
C LEU A 125 -12.79 11.63 -21.33
N PRO A 126 -13.28 10.76 -20.43
CA PRO A 126 -12.42 10.07 -19.48
C PRO A 126 -11.31 9.32 -20.21
N SER A 127 -10.09 9.59 -19.86
CA SER A 127 -8.89 8.92 -20.36
C SER A 127 -8.10 8.34 -19.19
N SER A 128 -6.97 7.74 -19.44
CA SER A 128 -6.03 7.30 -18.41
C SER A 128 -5.24 8.45 -17.77
N SER A 129 -5.82 9.66 -17.77
CA SER A 129 -5.23 10.85 -17.17
C SER A 129 -5.22 10.80 -15.63
N GLU A 130 -4.52 11.77 -15.02
CA GLU A 130 -4.41 11.90 -13.58
C GLU A 130 -5.76 11.96 -12.85
N GLY A 131 -6.77 12.63 -13.45
CA GLY A 131 -8.08 12.77 -12.85
C GLY A 131 -8.83 11.45 -12.73
N LEU A 132 -8.78 10.63 -13.76
CA LEU A 132 -9.42 9.32 -13.77
C LEU A 132 -8.70 8.35 -12.80
N SER A 133 -7.37 8.39 -12.76
CA SER A 133 -6.57 7.55 -11.86
C SER A 133 -6.82 7.84 -10.37
N ALA A 134 -7.35 9.01 -10.03
CA ALA A 134 -7.69 9.35 -8.65
C ALA A 134 -9.04 8.77 -8.19
N ILE A 135 -9.93 8.41 -9.13
CA ILE A 135 -11.30 7.97 -8.84
C ILE A 135 -11.43 6.43 -8.96
N LEU A 136 -10.66 5.81 -9.85
CA LEU A 136 -10.63 4.35 -10.05
C LEU A 136 -9.58 3.67 -9.16
#